data_244bc4577299721619e988a3b91da924
#
_entry.id   244bc4577299721619e988a3b91da924
#
_cell.length_a   1.000
_cell.length_b   1.000
_cell.length_c   1.000
_cell.angle_alpha   90.00
_cell.angle_beta   90.00
_cell.angle_gamma   90.00
#
_symmetry.space_group_name_H-M   'P 1'
#
loop_
_entity.id
_entity.type
_entity.pdbx_description
1 polymer ?
#
loop_
_entity_poly.entity_id
_entity_poly.type
_entity_poly.pdbx_seq_one_letter_code
_entity_poly.pdbx_strand_id
1 'polypeptide(L)'
;MFKRRGSLLLLIAGLTLALLVSGCTSRTNGGQPPATEETGPTGDAAQSAPPGTVKLVYVNWAEGIAMTNLAQAILEDKGYKVETTMADVGPVFASLANGSADAFLDTWLPVTHESYMTKYGDKIDDYGVNYEGARIGLVVPQYVTINSIEELNAHADKFKGQIIGIDAGAGIMKATAKAIQDYGLKLKLVEGSEPAMTAALKKAIDNKEWIVVTGWAPHWKFARWDLKFLEDPKKDYGEVENIHITARKGLAEDMPEVANFLKNFKLNAQQLGDLEGRIADGEEPLAAAKAWMAENKDVVDSWWK
;
A
#
# COMPACT_ATOMS: atom_id res chain seq x y z
N MET A 1 -23.76 39.25 30.78
CA MET A 1 -25.13 39.16 31.33
C MET A 1 -25.68 37.79 30.96
N PHE A 2 -26.12 37.02 32.03
CA PHE A 2 -26.86 35.73 32.04
C PHE A 2 -26.18 34.52 31.40
N LYS A 3 -25.57 33.55 32.09
CA LYS A 3 -25.92 32.56 33.17
C LYS A 3 -27.15 31.70 32.88
N ARG A 4 -26.93 30.36 32.70
CA ARG A 4 -27.56 29.21 33.38
C ARG A 4 -27.10 27.93 32.68
N ARG A 5 -26.32 27.03 33.22
CA ARG A 5 -26.45 26.06 34.34
C ARG A 5 -27.75 25.21 34.28
N GLY A 6 -27.56 23.92 34.15
CA GLY A 6 -28.54 22.88 34.34
C GLY A 6 -27.87 21.51 34.34
N SER A 7 -27.37 21.12 35.52
CA SER A 7 -27.07 19.73 35.87
C SER A 7 -28.37 18.97 36.13
N LEU A 8 -28.46 17.71 35.76
CA LEU A 8 -29.30 16.77 36.46
C LEU A 8 -28.66 15.40 36.54
N LEU A 9 -28.55 14.93 37.74
CA LEU A 9 -28.01 13.69 38.25
C LEU A 9 -29.10 12.62 38.38
N LEU A 10 -28.68 11.34 38.55
CA LEU A 10 -29.31 10.19 39.21
C LEU A 10 -30.32 9.40 38.35
N LEU A 11 -30.26 8.07 38.28
CA LEU A 11 -30.45 7.12 39.39
C LEU A 11 -29.98 5.70 39.01
N ILE A 12 -29.40 5.08 40.00
CA ILE A 12 -28.97 3.70 40.17
C ILE A 12 -30.20 2.81 40.38
N ALA A 13 -30.24 1.60 39.82
CA ALA A 13 -30.93 0.47 40.44
C ALA A 13 -30.28 -0.83 39.97
N GLY A 14 -29.59 -1.46 40.90
CA GLY A 14 -29.13 -2.83 40.83
C GLY A 14 -30.24 -3.79 41.22
N LEU A 15 -30.17 -4.97 40.66
CA LEU A 15 -30.83 -6.14 41.33
C LEU A 15 -29.97 -7.38 41.07
N THR A 16 -29.32 -7.78 42.13
CA THR A 16 -28.76 -9.11 42.37
C THR A 16 -29.86 -10.09 42.75
N LEU A 17 -29.85 -11.30 42.21
CA LEU A 17 -30.37 -12.45 42.97
C LEU A 17 -29.64 -13.72 42.53
N ALA A 18 -29.18 -14.40 43.57
CA ALA A 18 -28.39 -15.61 43.56
C ALA A 18 -29.23 -16.83 43.94
N LEU A 19 -28.63 -18.01 43.81
CA LEU A 19 -28.84 -19.28 44.55
C LEU A 19 -30.02 -20.18 44.04
N LEU A 20 -29.97 -21.51 44.02
CA LEU A 20 -29.33 -22.61 44.77
C LEU A 20 -29.51 -23.90 43.94
N VAL A 21 -28.54 -24.75 43.79
CA VAL A 21 -28.13 -25.95 44.56
C VAL A 21 -29.16 -27.10 44.68
N SER A 22 -28.68 -28.25 44.37
CA SER A 22 -28.90 -29.61 44.90
C SER A 22 -29.21 -30.60 43.79
N GLY A 23 -28.53 -31.66 43.57
CA GLY A 23 -27.85 -32.59 44.44
C GLY A 23 -28.56 -33.96 44.39
N CYS A 24 -27.76 -34.97 44.41
CA CYS A 24 -28.00 -36.35 44.81
C CYS A 24 -28.13 -37.46 43.75
N THR A 25 -27.02 -38.12 43.62
CA THR A 25 -26.78 -39.60 43.65
C THR A 25 -27.99 -40.56 43.65
N SER A 26 -27.94 -41.59 42.79
CA SER A 26 -28.12 -42.96 43.15
C SER A 26 -27.52 -43.96 42.17
N ARG A 27 -26.69 -44.84 42.69
CA ARG A 27 -26.17 -46.05 42.04
C ARG A 27 -27.29 -47.09 41.94
N THR A 28 -27.40 -47.81 40.83
CA THR A 28 -27.74 -49.23 40.83
C THR A 28 -27.12 -49.94 39.64
N ASN A 29 -26.55 -51.09 39.92
CA ASN A 29 -25.92 -52.08 39.08
C ASN A 29 -26.86 -52.70 38.03
N GLY A 30 -26.27 -53.17 36.92
CA GLY A 30 -26.72 -54.43 36.33
C GLY A 30 -26.90 -54.41 34.80
N GLY A 31 -26.10 -55.21 34.13
CA GLY A 31 -26.48 -55.79 32.83
C GLY A 31 -25.80 -55.28 31.61
N GLN A 32 -24.79 -55.97 31.21
CA GLN A 32 -24.13 -55.88 29.91
C GLN A 32 -24.85 -56.79 28.92
N PRO A 33 -25.26 -56.32 27.76
CA PRO A 33 -25.41 -57.12 26.55
C PRO A 33 -24.40 -56.69 25.45
N PRO A 34 -24.23 -57.48 24.38
CA PRO A 34 -22.99 -57.64 23.69
C PRO A 34 -22.70 -56.54 22.64
N ALA A 35 -21.42 -56.39 22.36
CA ALA A 35 -20.84 -55.52 21.35
C ALA A 35 -21.48 -55.76 19.96
N THR A 36 -22.06 -54.68 19.43
CA THR A 36 -22.23 -54.48 18.00
C THR A 36 -21.16 -53.53 17.53
N GLU A 37 -20.29 -54.01 16.66
CA GLU A 37 -19.35 -53.19 15.89
C GLU A 37 -20.15 -52.23 15.00
N GLU A 38 -20.32 -50.98 15.44
CA GLU A 38 -20.63 -49.88 14.52
C GLU A 38 -19.33 -49.36 13.95
N THR A 39 -19.14 -49.66 12.65
CA THR A 39 -18.20 -48.95 11.79
C THR A 39 -18.60 -47.50 11.73
N GLY A 40 -17.97 -46.67 12.56
CA GLY A 40 -18.06 -45.21 12.46
C GLY A 40 -17.49 -44.72 11.16
N PRO A 41 -18.07 -43.67 10.55
CA PRO A 41 -17.48 -43.04 9.35
C PRO A 41 -16.17 -42.37 9.74
N THR A 42 -15.09 -42.95 9.29
CA THR A 42 -13.78 -42.31 9.23
C THR A 42 -13.86 -41.14 8.26
N GLY A 43 -13.66 -39.94 8.75
CA GLY A 43 -13.56 -38.78 7.88
C GLY A 43 -13.74 -37.45 8.61
N ASP A 44 -13.15 -37.27 9.81
CA ASP A 44 -12.83 -35.92 10.24
C ASP A 44 -11.72 -35.39 9.32
N ALA A 45 -12.13 -34.68 8.27
CA ALA A 45 -11.24 -33.73 7.64
C ALA A 45 -10.84 -32.76 8.76
N ALA A 46 -9.60 -32.87 9.22
CA ALA A 46 -9.00 -31.91 10.13
C ALA A 46 -9.22 -30.53 9.50
N GLN A 47 -10.17 -29.78 10.02
CA GLN A 47 -10.31 -28.38 9.70
C GLN A 47 -9.01 -27.73 10.17
N SER A 48 -8.10 -27.46 9.23
CA SER A 48 -6.89 -26.71 9.51
C SER A 48 -7.32 -25.41 10.17
N ALA A 49 -6.68 -25.06 11.27
CA ALA A 49 -6.89 -23.77 11.91
C ALA A 49 -6.82 -22.67 10.84
N PRO A 50 -7.68 -21.63 10.89
CA PRO A 50 -7.65 -20.58 9.89
C PRO A 50 -6.25 -19.97 9.84
N PRO A 51 -5.68 -19.76 8.64
CA PRO A 51 -4.41 -19.08 8.50
C PRO A 51 -4.48 -17.73 9.23
N GLY A 52 -3.37 -17.28 9.82
CA GLY A 52 -3.31 -16.09 10.68
C GLY A 52 -3.77 -14.78 10.03
N THR A 53 -3.58 -13.69 10.74
CA THR A 53 -3.82 -12.33 10.19
C THR A 53 -2.54 -11.80 9.56
N VAL A 54 -2.61 -11.34 8.31
CA VAL A 54 -1.54 -10.63 7.59
C VAL A 54 -1.81 -9.13 7.63
N LYS A 55 -0.81 -8.35 8.02
CA LYS A 55 -0.91 -6.89 8.14
C LYS A 55 -0.08 -6.23 7.04
N LEU A 56 -0.75 -5.67 6.05
CA LEU A 56 -0.12 -4.93 4.97
C LEU A 56 -0.20 -3.43 5.23
N VAL A 57 0.90 -2.72 4.98
CA VAL A 57 0.93 -1.26 5.05
C VAL A 57 1.19 -0.69 3.68
N TYR A 58 0.64 0.48 3.40
CA TYR A 58 0.82 1.14 2.11
C TYR A 58 0.73 2.67 2.22
N VAL A 59 1.24 3.35 1.20
CA VAL A 59 1.13 4.80 1.03
C VAL A 59 0.00 5.08 0.02
N ASN A 60 -0.59 6.26 0.07
CA ASN A 60 -1.65 6.69 -0.84
C ASN A 60 -1.09 7.04 -2.22
N TRP A 61 -0.37 6.09 -2.85
CA TRP A 61 0.17 6.18 -4.21
C TRP A 61 -0.48 5.11 -5.08
N ALA A 62 -0.65 5.42 -6.38
CA ALA A 62 -1.44 4.60 -7.30
C ALA A 62 -0.98 3.15 -7.34
N GLU A 63 0.32 2.90 -7.54
CA GLU A 63 0.91 1.57 -7.60
C GLU A 63 0.84 0.85 -6.26
N GLY A 64 1.08 1.57 -5.15
CA GLY A 64 1.01 1.01 -3.80
C GLY A 64 -0.40 0.56 -3.43
N ILE A 65 -1.41 1.36 -3.79
CA ILE A 65 -2.83 1.00 -3.62
C ILE A 65 -3.16 -0.24 -4.46
N ALA A 66 -2.76 -0.25 -5.73
CA ALA A 66 -3.05 -1.35 -6.65
C ALA A 66 -2.44 -2.67 -6.16
N MET A 67 -1.13 -2.68 -5.90
CA MET A 67 -0.41 -3.89 -5.47
C MET A 67 -0.88 -4.39 -4.10
N THR A 68 -1.14 -3.49 -3.15
CA THR A 68 -1.59 -3.88 -1.80
C THR A 68 -3.00 -4.50 -1.84
N ASN A 69 -3.93 -3.92 -2.59
CA ASN A 69 -5.27 -4.48 -2.72
C ASN A 69 -5.28 -5.79 -3.50
N LEU A 70 -4.39 -5.97 -4.48
CA LEU A 70 -4.24 -7.24 -5.17
C LEU A 70 -3.68 -8.33 -4.23
N ALA A 71 -2.64 -8.02 -3.46
CA ALA A 71 -2.11 -8.94 -2.46
C ALA A 71 -3.16 -9.28 -1.40
N GLN A 72 -3.95 -8.30 -0.94
CA GLN A 72 -5.07 -8.54 -0.03
C GLN A 72 -6.09 -9.49 -0.63
N ALA A 73 -6.56 -9.25 -1.87
CA ALA A 73 -7.54 -10.10 -2.53
C ALA A 73 -7.08 -11.56 -2.62
N ILE A 74 -5.81 -11.77 -2.97
CA ILE A 74 -5.21 -13.10 -3.12
C ILE A 74 -5.07 -13.79 -1.76
N LEU A 75 -4.59 -13.09 -0.75
CA LEU A 75 -4.43 -13.65 0.59
C LEU A 75 -5.78 -14.00 1.22
N GLU A 76 -6.82 -13.15 1.02
CA GLU A 76 -8.18 -13.45 1.45
C GLU A 76 -8.75 -14.69 0.75
N ASP A 77 -8.49 -14.88 -0.56
CA ASP A 77 -8.89 -16.08 -1.30
C ASP A 77 -8.25 -17.37 -0.75
N LYS A 78 -7.04 -17.25 -0.20
CA LYS A 78 -6.33 -18.34 0.50
C LYS A 78 -6.76 -18.51 1.96
N GLY A 79 -7.74 -17.74 2.44
CA GLY A 79 -8.32 -17.87 3.77
C GLY A 79 -7.63 -17.07 4.86
N TYR A 80 -6.62 -16.26 4.54
CA TYR A 80 -6.01 -15.35 5.51
C TYR A 80 -6.96 -14.19 5.85
N LYS A 81 -6.94 -13.75 7.10
CA LYS A 81 -7.46 -12.43 7.44
C LYS A 81 -6.41 -11.39 7.05
N VAL A 82 -6.79 -10.38 6.29
CA VAL A 82 -5.88 -9.29 5.92
C VAL A 82 -6.33 -7.98 6.55
N GLU A 83 -5.39 -7.30 7.18
CA GLU A 83 -5.58 -5.95 7.71
C GLU A 83 -4.66 -5.02 6.91
N THR A 84 -5.23 -4.00 6.26
CA THR A 84 -4.48 -3.00 5.53
C THR A 84 -4.47 -1.68 6.29
N THR A 85 -3.32 -1.00 6.33
CA THR A 85 -3.18 0.31 6.96
C THR A 85 -2.49 1.28 6.02
N MET A 86 -3.18 2.37 5.69
CA MET A 86 -2.61 3.46 4.92
C MET A 86 -1.91 4.44 5.86
N ALA A 87 -0.68 4.82 5.52
CA ALA A 87 0.08 5.80 6.29
C ALA A 87 1.11 6.51 5.38
N ASP A 88 1.71 7.58 5.89
CA ASP A 88 2.86 8.20 5.22
C ASP A 88 4.06 7.23 5.23
N VAL A 89 4.95 7.39 4.26
CA VAL A 89 6.06 6.45 4.04
C VAL A 89 6.99 6.26 5.24
N GLY A 90 7.23 7.31 6.03
CA GLY A 90 8.05 7.21 7.26
C GLY A 90 7.45 6.27 8.30
N PRO A 91 6.19 6.45 8.73
CA PRO A 91 5.43 5.48 9.53
C PRO A 91 5.36 4.07 8.94
N VAL A 92 5.24 3.92 7.61
CA VAL A 92 5.25 2.60 6.94
C VAL A 92 6.54 1.85 7.26
N PHE A 93 7.72 2.43 6.98
CA PHE A 93 9.00 1.78 7.29
C PHE A 93 9.20 1.57 8.80
N ALA A 94 8.73 2.49 9.63
CA ALA A 94 8.81 2.32 11.08
C ALA A 94 7.97 1.15 11.58
N SER A 95 6.80 0.91 10.98
CA SER A 95 5.90 -0.20 11.35
C SER A 95 6.47 -1.57 10.98
N LEU A 96 7.16 -1.69 9.83
CA LEU A 96 7.90 -2.89 9.48
C LEU A 96 9.06 -3.14 10.46
N ALA A 97 9.84 -2.09 10.74
CA ALA A 97 11.02 -2.19 11.59
C ALA A 97 10.70 -2.55 13.05
N ASN A 98 9.50 -2.24 13.55
CA ASN A 98 9.05 -2.59 14.90
C ASN A 98 8.15 -3.82 14.94
N GLY A 99 7.84 -4.46 13.79
CA GLY A 99 7.03 -5.66 13.70
C GLY A 99 5.51 -5.44 13.86
N SER A 100 5.02 -4.20 13.82
CA SER A 100 3.58 -3.93 13.89
C SER A 100 2.85 -4.14 12.55
N ALA A 101 3.59 -4.17 11.44
CA ALA A 101 3.14 -4.55 10.11
C ALA A 101 4.02 -5.66 9.55
N ASP A 102 3.47 -6.46 8.63
CA ASP A 102 4.15 -7.61 8.05
C ASP A 102 4.88 -7.27 6.75
N ALA A 103 4.25 -6.55 5.82
CA ALA A 103 4.87 -6.24 4.54
C ALA A 103 4.40 -4.91 3.93
N PHE A 104 5.26 -4.34 3.09
CA PHE A 104 5.06 -3.19 2.23
C PHE A 104 5.51 -3.54 0.81
N LEU A 105 4.62 -3.37 -0.18
CA LEU A 105 4.83 -3.84 -1.54
C LEU A 105 5.37 -2.77 -2.50
N ASP A 106 5.76 -1.61 -1.97
CA ASP A 106 6.04 -0.43 -2.78
C ASP A 106 7.33 0.28 -2.32
N THR A 107 8.39 -0.50 -2.12
CA THR A 107 9.72 0.01 -1.74
C THR A 107 10.57 0.25 -2.98
N TRP A 108 10.85 1.50 -3.31
CA TRP A 108 11.61 1.92 -4.49
C TRP A 108 13.10 1.96 -4.21
N LEU A 109 13.89 1.19 -4.94
CA LEU A 109 15.32 1.04 -4.73
C LEU A 109 16.09 1.11 -6.07
N PRO A 110 17.33 1.66 -6.08
CA PRO A 110 18.15 1.99 -4.91
C PRO A 110 18.02 3.44 -4.41
N VAL A 111 17.31 4.33 -5.08
CA VAL A 111 17.42 5.80 -4.87
C VAL A 111 16.31 6.34 -3.99
N THR A 112 15.05 6.16 -4.40
CA THR A 112 13.90 6.84 -3.79
C THR A 112 13.77 6.57 -2.30
N HIS A 113 13.91 5.32 -1.87
CA HIS A 113 13.78 4.93 -0.45
C HIS A 113 15.12 4.61 0.24
N GLU A 114 16.28 5.00 -0.36
CA GLU A 114 17.61 4.80 0.21
C GLU A 114 17.70 5.22 1.69
N SER A 115 17.20 6.40 2.01
CA SER A 115 17.29 6.94 3.39
C SER A 115 16.50 6.11 4.42
N TYR A 116 15.41 5.48 3.99
CA TYR A 116 14.64 4.57 4.84
C TYR A 116 15.35 3.23 5.00
N MET A 117 15.94 2.69 3.92
CA MET A 117 16.75 1.47 3.99
C MET A 117 18.01 1.67 4.82
N THR A 118 18.68 2.81 4.71
CA THR A 118 19.80 3.17 5.59
C THR A 118 19.39 3.18 7.07
N LYS A 119 18.21 3.68 7.38
CA LYS A 119 17.72 3.80 8.76
C LYS A 119 17.19 2.50 9.34
N TYR A 120 16.53 1.69 8.54
CA TYR A 120 15.73 0.55 8.99
C TYR A 120 16.16 -0.80 8.39
N GLY A 121 17.08 -0.83 7.41
CA GLY A 121 17.45 -2.03 6.67
C GLY A 121 17.92 -3.21 7.53
N ASP A 122 18.56 -2.95 8.67
CA ASP A 122 18.93 -3.99 9.62
C ASP A 122 17.74 -4.70 10.28
N LYS A 123 16.55 -4.07 10.25
CA LYS A 123 15.31 -4.49 10.94
C LYS A 123 14.23 -4.99 10.01
N ILE A 124 14.44 -4.92 8.72
CA ILE A 124 13.52 -5.37 7.69
C ILE A 124 14.23 -6.29 6.71
N ASP A 125 13.46 -7.11 5.99
CA ASP A 125 13.96 -7.99 4.94
C ASP A 125 13.48 -7.47 3.59
N ASP A 126 14.38 -7.50 2.59
CA ASP A 126 14.03 -7.27 1.18
C ASP A 126 13.67 -8.64 0.56
N TYR A 127 12.42 -8.75 0.09
CA TYR A 127 11.91 -9.98 -0.54
C TYR A 127 12.08 -9.98 -2.06
N GLY A 128 12.67 -8.93 -2.59
CA GLY A 128 13.01 -8.81 -4.01
C GLY A 128 12.06 -7.94 -4.82
N VAL A 129 12.36 -7.90 -6.11
CA VAL A 129 11.70 -7.01 -7.08
C VAL A 129 10.31 -7.54 -7.44
N ASN A 130 9.28 -6.70 -7.28
CA ASN A 130 7.93 -6.98 -7.74
C ASN A 130 7.54 -6.15 -8.98
N TYR A 131 8.30 -5.10 -9.32
CA TYR A 131 8.17 -4.35 -10.57
C TYR A 131 9.52 -3.83 -11.03
N GLU A 132 9.85 -4.01 -12.31
CA GLU A 132 11.10 -3.55 -12.91
C GLU A 132 10.89 -2.29 -13.77
N GLY A 133 11.89 -1.41 -13.80
CA GLY A 133 11.91 -0.29 -14.72
C GLY A 133 11.14 0.92 -14.23
N ALA A 134 11.07 1.13 -12.92
CA ALA A 134 10.48 2.30 -12.31
C ALA A 134 11.40 3.53 -12.43
N ARG A 135 10.82 4.74 -12.47
CA ARG A 135 11.58 6.01 -12.49
C ARG A 135 10.80 7.14 -11.85
N ILE A 136 11.52 8.07 -11.26
CA ILE A 136 10.98 9.33 -10.73
C ILE A 136 11.54 10.52 -11.50
N GLY A 137 10.90 11.69 -11.41
CA GLY A 137 11.39 12.91 -12.03
C GLY A 137 10.39 14.07 -12.00
N LEU A 138 10.72 15.15 -12.67
CA LEU A 138 9.79 16.24 -12.95
C LEU A 138 9.03 15.95 -14.25
N VAL A 139 7.72 16.10 -14.20
CA VAL A 139 6.80 15.79 -15.31
C VAL A 139 6.03 17.05 -15.70
N VAL A 140 5.88 17.23 -17.00
CA VAL A 140 5.08 18.30 -17.58
C VAL A 140 4.16 17.73 -18.68
N PRO A 141 3.03 18.41 -18.99
CA PRO A 141 2.25 18.08 -20.19
C PRO A 141 3.07 18.21 -21.46
N GLN A 142 2.81 17.36 -22.45
CA GLN A 142 3.55 17.32 -23.71
C GLN A 142 3.55 18.65 -24.47
N TYR A 143 2.50 19.48 -24.32
CA TYR A 143 2.42 20.79 -24.94
C TYR A 143 3.33 21.86 -24.31
N VAL A 144 3.93 21.59 -23.17
CA VAL A 144 4.96 22.44 -22.56
C VAL A 144 6.24 22.31 -23.38
N THR A 145 6.78 23.44 -23.85
CA THR A 145 7.83 23.43 -24.89
C THR A 145 9.24 23.17 -24.37
N ILE A 146 9.48 23.20 -23.05
CA ILE A 146 10.79 22.85 -22.48
C ILE A 146 10.96 21.33 -22.37
N ASN A 147 12.20 20.87 -22.40
CA ASN A 147 12.55 19.46 -22.32
C ASN A 147 13.52 19.13 -21.17
N SER A 148 14.15 20.10 -20.54
CA SER A 148 15.12 19.90 -19.48
C SER A 148 14.77 20.72 -18.23
N ILE A 149 15.16 20.19 -17.07
CA ILE A 149 15.10 20.90 -15.77
C ILE A 149 15.86 22.23 -15.83
N GLU A 150 16.94 22.29 -16.60
CA GLU A 150 17.75 23.52 -16.78
C GLU A 150 16.96 24.70 -17.37
N GLU A 151 15.89 24.41 -18.12
CA GLU A 151 15.06 25.43 -18.78
C GLU A 151 13.99 26.04 -17.86
N LEU A 152 13.71 25.41 -16.69
CA LEU A 152 12.63 25.83 -15.79
C LEU A 152 12.75 27.28 -15.35
N ASN A 153 13.95 27.76 -15.03
CA ASN A 153 14.18 29.13 -14.56
C ASN A 153 13.80 30.20 -15.59
N ALA A 154 14.02 29.94 -16.87
CA ALA A 154 13.68 30.87 -17.97
C ALA A 154 12.15 31.03 -18.13
N HIS A 155 11.38 30.10 -17.59
CA HIS A 155 9.93 30.04 -17.73
C HIS A 155 9.20 29.98 -16.37
N ALA A 156 9.86 30.34 -15.27
CA ALA A 156 9.34 30.21 -13.92
C ALA A 156 7.95 30.84 -13.74
N ASP A 157 7.70 31.98 -14.38
CA ASP A 157 6.40 32.69 -14.33
C ASP A 157 5.27 31.86 -14.95
N LYS A 158 5.54 31.12 -16.03
CA LYS A 158 4.55 30.23 -16.67
C LYS A 158 4.14 29.07 -15.76
N PHE A 159 5.05 28.62 -14.89
CA PHE A 159 4.82 27.62 -13.87
C PHE A 159 4.32 28.23 -12.53
N LYS A 160 3.97 29.53 -12.53
CA LYS A 160 3.54 30.25 -11.31
C LYS A 160 4.58 30.19 -10.18
N GLY A 161 5.86 30.00 -10.53
CA GLY A 161 6.96 29.86 -9.57
C GLY A 161 6.88 28.61 -8.71
N GLN A 162 6.22 27.55 -9.15
CA GLN A 162 5.94 26.36 -8.32
C GLN A 162 6.24 25.05 -9.04
N ILE A 163 6.70 24.05 -8.29
CA ILE A 163 6.71 22.63 -8.62
C ILE A 163 5.68 21.99 -7.70
N ILE A 164 4.65 21.35 -8.25
CA ILE A 164 3.61 20.71 -7.46
C ILE A 164 4.08 19.30 -7.08
N GLY A 165 4.27 19.10 -5.81
CA GLY A 165 4.73 17.84 -5.23
C GLY A 165 3.63 17.06 -4.52
N ILE A 166 4.08 16.06 -3.78
CA ILE A 166 3.24 15.16 -2.99
C ILE A 166 3.56 15.29 -1.49
N ASP A 167 3.35 14.25 -0.71
CA ASP A 167 3.63 14.24 0.72
C ASP A 167 5.13 14.47 1.03
N ALA A 168 5.41 15.28 2.04
CA ALA A 168 6.78 15.75 2.36
C ALA A 168 7.78 14.63 2.65
N GLY A 169 7.30 13.47 3.13
CA GLY A 169 8.12 12.31 3.47
C GLY A 169 8.58 11.50 2.26
N ALA A 170 7.96 11.68 1.08
CA ALA A 170 8.26 10.91 -0.12
C ALA A 170 9.71 11.15 -0.61
N GLY A 171 10.35 10.08 -1.11
CA GLY A 171 11.71 10.16 -1.61
C GLY A 171 11.87 11.13 -2.79
N ILE A 172 10.87 11.16 -3.68
CA ILE A 172 10.85 12.10 -4.82
C ILE A 172 10.84 13.57 -4.37
N MET A 173 10.26 13.88 -3.22
CA MET A 173 10.30 15.24 -2.66
C MET A 173 11.71 15.63 -2.21
N LYS A 174 12.48 14.69 -1.64
CA LYS A 174 13.88 14.88 -1.29
C LYS A 174 14.74 15.08 -2.54
N ALA A 175 14.54 14.24 -3.56
CA ALA A 175 15.21 14.38 -4.85
C ALA A 175 14.90 15.73 -5.50
N THR A 176 13.64 16.18 -5.46
CA THR A 176 13.23 17.48 -5.99
C THR A 176 13.86 18.64 -5.21
N ALA A 177 13.92 18.56 -3.87
CA ALA A 177 14.57 19.57 -3.06
C ALA A 177 16.08 19.67 -3.39
N LYS A 178 16.73 18.52 -3.62
CA LYS A 178 18.12 18.48 -4.09
C LYS A 178 18.25 19.11 -5.49
N ALA A 179 17.39 18.74 -6.44
CA ALA A 179 17.39 19.30 -7.79
C ALA A 179 17.19 20.83 -7.77
N ILE A 180 16.31 21.35 -6.92
CA ILE A 180 16.12 22.79 -6.74
C ILE A 180 17.45 23.48 -6.35
N GLN A 181 18.22 22.88 -5.44
CA GLN A 181 19.52 23.44 -5.02
C GLN A 181 20.56 23.32 -6.13
N ASP A 182 20.71 22.15 -6.72
CA ASP A 182 21.77 21.85 -7.68
C ASP A 182 21.60 22.60 -9.00
N TYR A 183 20.35 22.74 -9.47
CA TYR A 183 20.02 23.54 -10.65
C TYR A 183 19.79 25.02 -10.36
N GLY A 184 19.82 25.44 -9.09
CA GLY A 184 19.53 26.81 -8.67
C GLY A 184 18.13 27.27 -9.10
N LEU A 185 17.13 26.39 -8.96
CA LEU A 185 15.77 26.69 -9.41
C LEU A 185 15.13 27.79 -8.55
N LYS A 186 14.42 28.70 -9.23
CA LYS A 186 13.66 29.78 -8.57
C LYS A 186 12.24 29.36 -8.21
N LEU A 187 11.84 28.15 -8.61
CA LEU A 187 10.54 27.56 -8.31
C LEU A 187 10.54 27.00 -6.89
N LYS A 188 9.39 27.09 -6.22
CA LYS A 188 9.18 26.52 -4.90
C LYS A 188 8.51 25.17 -5.02
N LEU A 189 8.99 24.17 -4.28
CA LEU A 189 8.33 22.89 -4.13
C LEU A 189 7.11 23.07 -3.21
N VAL A 190 5.94 22.70 -3.70
CA VAL A 190 4.67 22.74 -2.96
C VAL A 190 4.33 21.35 -2.49
N GLU A 191 4.24 21.16 -1.18
CA GLU A 191 3.86 19.90 -0.56
C GLU A 191 2.35 19.68 -0.69
N GLY A 192 1.93 18.43 -0.81
CA GLY A 192 0.53 18.06 -0.94
C GLY A 192 0.30 16.57 -0.74
N SER A 193 -0.43 15.96 -1.65
CA SER A 193 -0.62 14.52 -1.78
C SER A 193 -0.72 14.15 -3.25
N GLU A 194 -0.57 12.86 -3.60
CA GLU A 194 -0.75 12.43 -4.99
C GLU A 194 -2.13 12.82 -5.56
N PRO A 195 -3.26 12.58 -4.87
CA PRO A 195 -4.55 13.02 -5.38
C PRO A 195 -4.66 14.54 -5.62
N ALA A 196 -4.03 15.35 -4.75
CA ALA A 196 -4.01 16.80 -4.93
C ALA A 196 -3.14 17.23 -6.11
N MET A 197 -1.97 16.62 -6.27
CA MET A 197 -1.05 16.85 -7.39
C MET A 197 -1.71 16.45 -8.72
N THR A 198 -2.33 15.27 -8.80
CA THR A 198 -3.02 14.80 -10.02
C THR A 198 -4.24 15.65 -10.37
N ALA A 199 -4.98 16.14 -9.38
CA ALA A 199 -6.07 17.08 -9.60
C ALA A 199 -5.57 18.43 -10.16
N ALA A 200 -4.46 18.96 -9.63
CA ALA A 200 -3.81 20.17 -10.14
C ALA A 200 -3.32 19.97 -11.57
N LEU A 201 -2.68 18.84 -11.86
CA LEU A 201 -2.21 18.47 -13.20
C LEU A 201 -3.38 18.39 -14.19
N LYS A 202 -4.46 17.68 -13.83
CA LYS A 202 -5.67 17.61 -14.66
C LYS A 202 -6.24 19.00 -14.98
N LYS A 203 -6.40 19.83 -13.94
CA LYS A 203 -6.92 21.20 -14.12
C LYS A 203 -6.06 22.03 -15.06
N ALA A 204 -4.72 21.93 -14.95
CA ALA A 204 -3.80 22.64 -15.84
C ALA A 204 -3.92 22.12 -17.29
N ILE A 205 -4.03 20.79 -17.49
CA ILE A 205 -4.22 20.18 -18.81
C ILE A 205 -5.52 20.67 -19.47
N ASP A 206 -6.64 20.62 -18.72
CA ASP A 206 -7.95 21.07 -19.21
C ASP A 206 -7.93 22.54 -19.67
N ASN A 207 -7.17 23.40 -18.98
CA ASN A 207 -7.02 24.82 -19.28
C ASN A 207 -5.85 25.16 -20.22
N LYS A 208 -5.06 24.17 -20.64
CA LYS A 208 -3.82 24.37 -21.41
C LYS A 208 -2.80 25.28 -20.69
N GLU A 209 -2.80 25.28 -19.37
CA GLU A 209 -1.84 25.99 -18.52
C GLU A 209 -0.54 25.19 -18.38
N TRP A 210 0.59 25.89 -18.23
CA TRP A 210 1.84 25.25 -17.90
C TRP A 210 1.86 24.82 -16.44
N ILE A 211 2.28 23.59 -16.21
CA ILE A 211 2.47 23.02 -14.88
C ILE A 211 3.67 22.08 -14.90
N VAL A 212 4.42 22.04 -13.81
CA VAL A 212 5.43 21.03 -13.54
C VAL A 212 5.09 20.36 -12.21
N VAL A 213 5.10 19.03 -12.22
CA VAL A 213 4.76 18.21 -11.06
C VAL A 213 5.88 17.22 -10.79
N THR A 214 5.99 16.75 -9.53
CA THR A 214 6.73 15.52 -9.26
C THR A 214 5.97 14.35 -9.89
N GLY A 215 6.67 13.45 -10.53
CA GLY A 215 6.02 12.35 -11.22
C GLY A 215 6.87 11.11 -11.28
N TRP A 216 6.22 9.97 -11.44
CA TRP A 216 6.86 8.67 -11.51
C TRP A 216 6.14 7.74 -12.48
N ALA A 217 6.84 6.72 -12.93
CA ALA A 217 6.30 5.60 -13.67
C ALA A 217 6.78 4.30 -12.99
N PRO A 218 5.89 3.30 -12.80
CA PRO A 218 4.53 3.20 -13.36
C PRO A 218 3.54 4.17 -12.72
N HIS A 219 2.55 4.63 -13.49
CA HIS A 219 1.43 5.42 -12.99
C HIS A 219 0.40 5.62 -14.12
N TRP A 220 -0.88 5.43 -13.83
CA TRP A 220 -2.01 5.55 -14.76
C TRP A 220 -2.08 6.90 -15.50
N LYS A 221 -1.54 8.00 -14.93
CA LYS A 221 -1.58 9.33 -15.55
C LYS A 221 -0.93 9.39 -16.93
N PHE A 222 0.10 8.57 -17.19
CA PHE A 222 0.76 8.52 -18.49
C PHE A 222 -0.07 7.80 -19.56
N ALA A 223 -0.98 6.94 -19.17
CA ALA A 223 -1.96 6.32 -20.08
C ALA A 223 -3.10 7.30 -20.43
N ARG A 224 -3.40 8.24 -19.55
CA ARG A 224 -4.54 9.18 -19.72
C ARG A 224 -4.18 10.49 -20.35
N TRP A 225 -2.97 10.98 -20.13
CA TRP A 225 -2.55 12.30 -20.55
C TRP A 225 -1.22 12.24 -21.28
N ASP A 226 -1.07 13.06 -22.29
CA ASP A 226 0.20 13.24 -23.00
C ASP A 226 1.16 13.99 -22.07
N LEU A 227 2.01 13.27 -21.39
CA LEU A 227 2.98 13.78 -20.44
C LEU A 227 4.39 13.43 -20.87
N LYS A 228 5.34 14.21 -20.39
CA LYS A 228 6.77 13.90 -20.54
C LYS A 228 7.54 14.20 -19.26
N PHE A 229 8.55 13.40 -18.99
CA PHE A 229 9.58 13.73 -18.01
C PHE A 229 10.51 14.80 -18.60
N LEU A 230 10.91 15.75 -17.78
CA LEU A 230 12.02 16.62 -18.10
C LEU A 230 13.34 15.86 -17.96
N GLU A 231 14.29 16.14 -18.87
CA GLU A 231 15.65 15.65 -18.76
C GLU A 231 16.32 16.16 -17.48
N ASP A 232 17.06 15.31 -16.82
CA ASP A 232 17.82 15.59 -15.60
C ASP A 232 19.32 15.35 -15.86
N PRO A 233 20.05 16.28 -16.47
CA PRO A 233 21.47 16.12 -16.77
C PRO A 233 22.36 15.90 -15.55
N LYS A 234 21.93 16.36 -14.36
CA LYS A 234 22.67 16.18 -13.10
C LYS A 234 22.35 14.89 -12.37
N LYS A 235 21.34 14.15 -12.84
CA LYS A 235 20.91 12.87 -12.27
C LYS A 235 20.47 12.95 -10.80
N ASP A 236 19.84 14.05 -10.42
CA ASP A 236 19.32 14.24 -9.07
C ASP A 236 18.16 13.28 -8.74
N TYR A 237 17.47 12.78 -9.76
CA TYR A 237 16.43 11.77 -9.65
C TYR A 237 16.95 10.34 -9.84
N GLY A 238 18.27 10.16 -9.99
CA GLY A 238 18.88 8.87 -10.21
C GLY A 238 18.66 8.30 -11.61
N GLU A 239 18.89 7.01 -11.71
CA GLU A 239 18.63 6.20 -12.92
C GLU A 239 17.29 5.44 -12.75
N VAL A 240 17.05 4.47 -13.63
CA VAL A 240 15.93 3.55 -13.50
C VAL A 240 16.05 2.73 -12.22
N GLU A 241 14.96 2.63 -11.48
CA GLU A 241 14.83 1.88 -10.24
C GLU A 241 13.95 0.65 -10.42
N ASN A 242 13.84 -0.14 -9.35
CA ASN A 242 12.86 -1.21 -9.24
C ASN A 242 12.01 -1.00 -7.98
N ILE A 243 10.79 -1.51 -8.02
CA ILE A 243 9.95 -1.58 -6.83
C ILE A 243 10.17 -2.95 -6.20
N HIS A 244 10.37 -2.97 -4.90
CA HIS A 244 10.63 -4.15 -4.09
C HIS A 244 9.52 -4.37 -3.06
N ILE A 245 9.38 -5.60 -2.62
CA ILE A 245 8.62 -5.92 -1.42
C ILE A 245 9.57 -5.96 -0.25
N THR A 246 9.26 -5.20 0.79
CA THR A 246 9.96 -5.28 2.08
C THR A 246 9.03 -5.79 3.17
N ALA A 247 9.58 -6.58 4.09
CA ALA A 247 8.83 -7.22 5.15
C ALA A 247 9.55 -7.08 6.50
N ARG A 248 8.79 -7.23 7.60
CA ARG A 248 9.40 -7.32 8.93
C ARG A 248 10.33 -8.54 9.05
N LYS A 249 11.30 -8.47 9.91
CA LYS A 249 12.12 -9.64 10.29
C LYS A 249 11.23 -10.73 10.87
N GLY A 250 11.57 -11.99 10.55
CA GLY A 250 10.88 -13.18 11.06
C GLY A 250 9.57 -13.52 10.36
N LEU A 251 9.14 -12.77 9.32
CA LEU A 251 7.92 -13.12 8.60
C LEU A 251 7.99 -14.49 7.93
N ALA A 252 9.15 -14.87 7.40
CA ALA A 252 9.34 -16.15 6.74
C ALA A 252 9.25 -17.35 7.70
N GLU A 253 9.63 -17.14 8.96
CA GLU A 253 9.51 -18.12 10.04
C GLU A 253 8.07 -18.24 10.54
N ASP A 254 7.40 -17.09 10.71
CA ASP A 254 6.04 -17.03 11.27
C ASP A 254 4.98 -17.45 10.25
N MET A 255 5.14 -17.05 8.98
CA MET A 255 4.18 -17.21 7.89
C MET A 255 4.88 -17.62 6.58
N PRO A 256 5.45 -18.83 6.50
CA PRO A 256 6.29 -19.24 5.36
C PRO A 256 5.55 -19.21 4.00
N GLU A 257 4.26 -19.54 3.96
CA GLU A 257 3.46 -19.48 2.73
C GLU A 257 3.25 -18.05 2.25
N VAL A 258 2.96 -17.11 3.16
CA VAL A 258 2.83 -15.69 2.85
C VAL A 258 4.16 -15.13 2.36
N ALA A 259 5.25 -15.48 3.04
CA ALA A 259 6.60 -15.06 2.65
C ALA A 259 6.97 -15.58 1.25
N ASN A 260 6.63 -16.83 0.93
CA ASN A 260 6.86 -17.40 -0.40
C ASN A 260 6.02 -16.68 -1.46
N PHE A 261 4.73 -16.47 -1.19
CA PHE A 261 3.85 -15.68 -2.07
C PHE A 261 4.44 -14.30 -2.36
N LEU A 262 4.83 -13.55 -1.32
CA LEU A 262 5.39 -12.21 -1.49
C LEU A 262 6.69 -12.19 -2.32
N LYS A 263 7.55 -13.19 -2.16
CA LYS A 263 8.79 -13.32 -2.97
C LYS A 263 8.51 -13.58 -4.45
N ASN A 264 7.39 -14.22 -4.78
CA ASN A 264 7.01 -14.55 -6.14
C ASN A 264 6.08 -13.50 -6.77
N PHE A 265 5.47 -12.62 -5.98
CA PHE A 265 4.55 -11.60 -6.45
C PHE A 265 5.25 -10.58 -7.34
N LYS A 266 4.93 -10.59 -8.64
CA LYS A 266 5.56 -9.73 -9.63
C LYS A 266 4.58 -9.33 -10.72
N LEU A 267 4.52 -8.04 -11.01
CA LEU A 267 3.69 -7.47 -12.07
C LEU A 267 4.56 -6.87 -13.17
N ASN A 268 4.13 -7.01 -14.41
CA ASN A 268 4.69 -6.25 -15.52
C ASN A 268 3.90 -4.93 -15.73
N ALA A 269 4.40 -4.08 -16.62
CA ALA A 269 3.82 -2.76 -16.87
C ALA A 269 2.35 -2.81 -17.33
N GLN A 270 1.98 -3.80 -18.15
CA GLN A 270 0.60 -3.95 -18.60
C GLN A 270 -0.31 -4.38 -17.46
N GLN A 271 0.10 -5.37 -16.68
CA GLN A 271 -0.68 -5.91 -15.56
C GLN A 271 -0.95 -4.84 -14.49
N LEU A 272 0.09 -4.11 -14.10
CA LEU A 272 -0.06 -3.03 -13.12
C LEU A 272 -0.87 -1.88 -13.68
N GLY A 273 -0.60 -1.46 -14.94
CA GLY A 273 -1.33 -0.40 -15.60
C GLY A 273 -2.83 -0.68 -15.79
N ASP A 274 -3.21 -1.93 -16.07
CA ASP A 274 -4.62 -2.34 -16.15
C ASP A 274 -5.30 -2.19 -14.79
N LEU A 275 -4.65 -2.62 -13.71
CA LEU A 275 -5.21 -2.52 -12.36
C LEU A 275 -5.30 -1.07 -11.89
N GLU A 276 -4.23 -0.29 -12.05
CA GLU A 276 -4.25 1.15 -11.77
C GLU A 276 -5.31 1.89 -12.58
N GLY A 277 -5.49 1.53 -13.85
CA GLY A 277 -6.48 2.11 -14.74
C GLY A 277 -7.91 1.93 -14.21
N ARG A 278 -8.29 0.73 -13.79
CA ARG A 278 -9.60 0.43 -13.19
C ARG A 278 -9.86 1.27 -11.95
N ILE A 279 -8.89 1.34 -11.04
CA ILE A 279 -8.99 2.13 -9.80
C ILE A 279 -9.14 3.62 -10.15
N ALA A 280 -8.35 4.12 -11.10
CA ALA A 280 -8.43 5.50 -11.54
C ALA A 280 -9.74 5.85 -12.29
N ASP A 281 -10.45 4.85 -12.85
CA ASP A 281 -11.78 4.99 -13.43
C ASP A 281 -12.89 5.00 -12.38
N GLY A 282 -12.53 4.80 -11.11
CA GLY A 282 -13.44 4.92 -9.97
C GLY A 282 -13.95 3.60 -9.44
N GLU A 283 -13.39 2.46 -9.88
CA GLU A 283 -13.65 1.19 -9.20
C GLU A 283 -13.06 1.23 -7.79
N GLU A 284 -13.75 0.61 -6.84
CA GLU A 284 -13.22 0.44 -5.49
C GLU A 284 -11.97 -0.47 -5.56
N PRO A 285 -10.83 -0.11 -4.93
CA PRO A 285 -9.55 -0.79 -5.16
C PRO A 285 -9.56 -2.30 -4.92
N LEU A 286 -10.19 -2.77 -3.84
CA LEU A 286 -10.28 -4.20 -3.56
C LEU A 286 -11.21 -4.93 -4.54
N ALA A 287 -12.27 -4.26 -5.01
CA ALA A 287 -13.16 -4.84 -6.02
C ALA A 287 -12.46 -4.96 -7.39
N ALA A 288 -11.72 -3.92 -7.80
CA ALA A 288 -10.88 -3.94 -9.00
C ALA A 288 -9.83 -5.06 -8.93
N ALA A 289 -9.18 -5.21 -7.78
CA ALA A 289 -8.20 -6.27 -7.53
C ALA A 289 -8.81 -7.68 -7.63
N LYS A 290 -9.99 -7.91 -7.05
CA LYS A 290 -10.71 -9.18 -7.15
C LYS A 290 -11.14 -9.51 -8.58
N ALA A 291 -11.60 -8.52 -9.33
CA ALA A 291 -11.94 -8.69 -10.74
C ALA A 291 -10.69 -9.04 -11.57
N TRP A 292 -9.61 -8.29 -11.39
CA TRP A 292 -8.34 -8.52 -12.06
C TRP A 292 -7.77 -9.92 -11.75
N MET A 293 -7.80 -10.33 -10.48
CA MET A 293 -7.38 -11.67 -10.02
C MET A 293 -8.16 -12.77 -10.75
N ALA A 294 -9.47 -12.61 -10.90
CA ALA A 294 -10.33 -13.60 -11.58
C ALA A 294 -10.00 -13.74 -13.08
N GLU A 295 -9.60 -12.64 -13.71
CA GLU A 295 -9.22 -12.61 -15.13
C GLU A 295 -7.78 -13.12 -15.37
N ASN A 296 -6.91 -13.11 -14.36
CA ASN A 296 -5.48 -13.43 -14.44
C ASN A 296 -5.06 -14.63 -13.57
N LYS A 297 -5.94 -15.65 -13.47
CA LYS A 297 -5.73 -16.80 -12.57
C LYS A 297 -4.38 -17.48 -12.74
N ASP A 298 -3.94 -17.71 -13.98
CA ASP A 298 -2.66 -18.40 -14.26
C ASP A 298 -1.46 -17.63 -13.70
N VAL A 299 -1.53 -16.31 -13.75
CA VAL A 299 -0.49 -15.42 -13.17
C VAL A 299 -0.51 -15.54 -11.65
N VAL A 300 -1.69 -15.40 -11.04
CA VAL A 300 -1.87 -15.48 -9.58
C VAL A 300 -1.44 -16.85 -9.07
N ASP A 301 -1.85 -17.94 -9.72
CA ASP A 301 -1.49 -19.30 -9.35
C ASP A 301 0.04 -19.55 -9.43
N SER A 302 0.75 -18.81 -10.29
CA SER A 302 2.19 -18.91 -10.41
C SER A 302 2.94 -18.39 -9.18
N TRP A 303 2.36 -17.47 -8.43
CA TRP A 303 2.99 -16.87 -7.23
C TRP A 303 2.90 -17.76 -5.99
N TRP A 304 2.08 -18.82 -6.03
CA TRP A 304 1.91 -19.80 -4.95
C TRP A 304 2.69 -21.12 -5.16
N LYS A 305 3.57 -21.18 -6.15
CA LYS A 305 4.37 -22.38 -6.49
C LYS A 305 5.65 -22.48 -5.69
#